data_69df01d4eeb9492dd78b2139f3dcef00
#
_entry.id   69df01d4eeb9492dd78b2139f3dcef00
#
_cell.length_a   1.000
_cell.length_b   1.000
_cell.length_c   1.000
_cell.angle_alpha   90.00
_cell.angle_beta   90.00
_cell.angle_gamma   90.00
#
_symmetry.space_group_name_H-M   'P 1'
#
loop_
_entity.id
_entity.type
_entity.pdbx_description
1 polymer ?
#
loop_
_entity_poly.entity_id
_entity_poly.type
_entity_poly.pdbx_seq_one_letter_code
_entity_poly.pdbx_strand_id
1 'polypeptide(L)'
;DCLLSRGLGDVYKRQEMMPLIRYRTRDLTRILPGKCPCGRTHIRIDRIKGRSDDMFIIKGVNIFPMQVEKVLVQFPELGSNYLITLETVNNQDEMIVEVELSDLSTDNYIELQKISKAITRQLKDEILVTPKLRLVKKGSLPQSEGKAVRVKDLRDNK
;
A
#
# COMPACT_ATOMS: atom_id res chain seq x y z
N ASP A 1 16.22 6.59 16.65
CA ASP A 1 15.94 5.16 16.50
C ASP A 1 16.63 4.60 15.27
N CYS A 2 17.79 3.97 15.49
CA CYS A 2 18.45 3.18 14.46
C CYS A 2 17.67 1.87 14.28
N LEU A 3 16.57 1.95 13.57
CA LEU A 3 15.80 0.78 13.19
C LEU A 3 16.55 0.02 12.08
N LEU A 4 17.36 -0.93 12.46
CA LEU A 4 17.52 -2.13 11.65
C LEU A 4 16.09 -2.66 11.48
N SER A 5 15.59 -2.68 10.25
CA SER A 5 14.24 -3.11 9.98
C SER A 5 14.01 -4.48 10.65
N ARG A 6 12.96 -4.59 11.46
CA ARG A 6 12.65 -5.86 12.17
C ARG A 6 12.54 -7.03 11.20
N GLY A 7 12.17 -6.80 9.93
CA GLY A 7 12.10 -7.82 8.89
C GLY A 7 13.46 -8.42 8.51
N LEU A 8 14.52 -7.63 8.43
CA LEU A 8 15.89 -8.14 8.22
C LEU A 8 16.41 -8.87 9.46
N GLY A 9 15.98 -8.48 10.66
CA GLY A 9 16.34 -9.16 11.90
C GLY A 9 15.72 -10.55 12.05
N ASP A 10 14.51 -10.77 11.56
CA ASP A 10 13.87 -12.08 11.61
C ASP A 10 14.52 -13.09 10.65
N VAL A 11 14.95 -12.62 9.47
CA VAL A 11 15.74 -13.44 8.53
C VAL A 11 17.08 -13.84 9.17
N TYR A 12 17.69 -12.94 9.93
CA TYR A 12 18.97 -13.20 10.61
C TYR A 12 18.87 -14.26 11.73
N LYS A 13 17.81 -14.24 12.52
CA LYS A 13 17.64 -15.18 13.66
C LYS A 13 17.35 -16.62 13.24
N ARG A 14 16.98 -16.87 11.99
CA ARG A 14 16.71 -18.22 11.46
C ARG A 14 17.89 -18.86 10.75
N GLN A 15 19.06 -18.25 10.80
CA GLN A 15 20.24 -18.69 10.01
C GLN A 15 20.95 -19.95 10.54
N GLU A 16 20.70 -20.38 11.78
CA GLU A 16 21.34 -21.58 12.32
C GLU A 16 20.93 -22.85 11.58
N MET A 17 19.68 -22.93 11.09
CA MET A 17 19.19 -24.11 10.36
C MET A 17 19.19 -23.94 8.84
N MET A 18 19.09 -22.72 8.34
CA MET A 18 19.09 -22.41 6.90
C MET A 18 19.71 -21.04 6.65
N PRO A 19 21.02 -20.95 6.36
CA PRO A 19 21.68 -19.68 6.12
C PRO A 19 21.14 -19.02 4.84
N LEU A 20 20.49 -17.88 4.97
CA LEU A 20 19.97 -17.08 3.85
C LEU A 20 21.02 -16.03 3.46
N ILE A 21 21.98 -16.43 2.61
CA ILE A 21 23.01 -15.54 2.11
C ILE A 21 22.45 -14.73 0.93
N ARG A 22 22.52 -13.38 1.03
CA ARG A 22 22.06 -12.45 -0.01
C ARG A 22 20.58 -12.65 -0.41
N TYR A 23 19.73 -12.96 0.57
CA TYR A 23 18.31 -13.11 0.32
C TYR A 23 17.70 -11.79 -0.19
N ARG A 24 17.06 -11.84 -1.36
CA ARG A 24 16.40 -10.69 -1.96
C ARG A 24 15.02 -10.51 -1.33
N THR A 25 14.88 -9.55 -0.40
CA THR A 25 13.61 -9.28 0.29
C THR A 25 12.59 -8.59 -0.61
N ARG A 26 13.04 -7.99 -1.72
CA ARG A 26 12.25 -7.15 -2.65
C ARG A 26 11.73 -5.84 -2.03
N ASP A 27 12.18 -5.50 -0.84
CA ASP A 27 11.83 -4.24 -0.20
C ASP A 27 12.55 -3.05 -0.86
N LEU A 28 11.83 -1.96 -1.04
CA LEU A 28 12.35 -0.72 -1.61
C LEU A 28 12.74 0.24 -0.49
N THR A 29 14.03 0.55 -0.42
CA THR A 29 14.60 1.50 0.54
C THR A 29 15.77 2.24 -0.10
N ARG A 30 16.39 3.16 0.61
CA ARG A 30 17.62 3.82 0.21
C ARG A 30 18.66 3.81 1.33
N ILE A 31 19.92 3.79 0.96
CA ILE A 31 21.02 3.94 1.91
C ILE A 31 21.09 5.42 2.35
N LEU A 32 21.14 5.65 3.65
CA LEU A 32 21.33 6.98 4.23
C LEU A 32 22.83 7.25 4.41
N PRO A 33 23.37 8.34 3.87
CA PRO A 33 24.77 8.71 4.02
C PRO A 33 25.08 9.12 5.46
N GLY A 34 26.37 9.05 5.83
CA GLY A 34 26.88 9.55 7.08
C GLY A 34 26.85 8.53 8.24
N LYS A 35 27.48 8.92 9.34
CA LYS A 35 27.56 8.10 10.56
C LYS A 35 26.24 8.14 11.34
N CYS A 36 25.93 7.06 12.04
CA CYS A 36 24.77 7.04 12.91
C CYS A 36 25.02 7.92 14.16
N PRO A 37 24.05 8.76 14.58
CA PRO A 37 24.18 9.54 15.82
C PRO A 37 24.40 8.71 17.07
N CYS A 38 24.01 7.42 17.04
CA CYS A 38 24.22 6.49 18.14
C CYS A 38 25.64 5.85 18.19
N GLY A 39 26.56 6.27 17.33
CA GLY A 39 27.95 5.79 17.28
C GLY A 39 28.15 4.45 16.53
N ARG A 40 27.12 3.81 16.03
CA ARG A 40 27.24 2.54 15.30
C ARG A 40 27.85 2.78 13.90
N THR A 41 28.64 1.82 13.47
CA THR A 41 29.36 1.87 12.17
C THR A 41 28.59 1.20 11.03
N HIS A 42 27.43 0.57 11.31
CA HIS A 42 26.63 -0.10 10.29
C HIS A 42 26.03 0.88 9.28
N ILE A 43 25.85 0.40 8.05
CA ILE A 43 25.12 1.13 7.02
C ILE A 43 23.68 1.34 7.48
N ARG A 44 23.23 2.59 7.38
CA ARG A 44 21.84 2.96 7.68
C ARG A 44 21.00 2.89 6.42
N ILE A 45 19.76 2.44 6.57
CA ILE A 45 18.74 2.47 5.53
C ILE A 45 17.57 3.33 5.96
N ASP A 46 16.88 3.92 5.01
CA ASP A 46 15.63 4.65 5.21
C ASP A 46 14.49 3.66 5.52
N ARG A 47 13.33 4.17 5.87
CA ARG A 47 12.12 3.33 6.01
C ARG A 47 11.85 2.58 4.70
N ILE A 48 11.34 1.37 4.81
CA ILE A 48 10.87 0.62 3.66
C ILE A 48 9.68 1.38 3.07
N LYS A 49 9.77 1.69 1.76
CA LYS A 49 8.77 2.48 1.02
C LYS A 49 7.76 1.63 0.26
N GLY A 50 7.96 0.34 0.24
CA GLY A 50 7.14 -0.63 -0.45
C GLY A 50 7.95 -1.84 -0.86
N ARG A 51 7.35 -2.71 -1.66
CA ARG A 51 7.99 -3.89 -2.22
C ARG A 51 7.94 -3.80 -3.73
N SER A 52 8.99 -4.26 -4.39
CA SER A 52 9.05 -4.26 -5.86
C SER A 52 8.08 -5.24 -6.52
N ASP A 53 7.63 -6.25 -5.77
CA ASP A 53 6.65 -7.26 -6.23
C ASP A 53 5.19 -6.87 -5.98
N ASP A 54 4.93 -5.82 -5.21
CA ASP A 54 3.59 -5.27 -5.00
C ASP A 54 3.22 -4.18 -6.02
N MET A 55 4.19 -3.78 -6.87
CA MET A 55 3.97 -2.75 -7.88
C MET A 55 3.08 -3.27 -9.01
N PHE A 56 2.16 -2.45 -9.45
CA PHE A 56 1.38 -2.69 -10.66
C PHE A 56 1.40 -1.46 -11.58
N ILE A 57 1.14 -1.70 -12.87
CA ILE A 57 1.17 -0.65 -13.90
C ILE A 57 -0.25 -0.41 -14.41
N ILE A 58 -0.67 0.85 -14.41
CA ILE A 58 -1.93 1.30 -15.02
C ILE A 58 -1.66 2.50 -15.91
N LYS A 59 -2.11 2.43 -17.15
CA LYS A 59 -1.94 3.53 -18.13
C LYS A 59 -0.50 4.04 -18.22
N GLY A 60 0.48 3.14 -18.08
CA GLY A 60 1.91 3.47 -18.10
C GLY A 60 2.47 4.06 -16.80
N VAL A 61 1.67 4.15 -15.73
CA VAL A 61 2.12 4.66 -14.43
C VAL A 61 2.39 3.49 -13.48
N ASN A 62 3.56 3.51 -12.83
CA ASN A 62 3.92 2.56 -11.78
C ASN A 62 3.27 2.99 -10.46
N ILE A 63 2.43 2.14 -9.90
CA ILE A 63 1.68 2.40 -8.67
C ILE A 63 2.01 1.36 -7.62
N PHE A 64 2.21 1.82 -6.38
CA PHE A 64 2.39 0.97 -5.22
C PHE A 64 1.17 1.08 -4.30
N PRO A 65 0.64 -0.03 -3.75
CA PRO A 65 -0.50 -0.01 -2.83
C PRO A 65 -0.30 0.94 -1.64
N MET A 66 0.94 1.07 -1.16
CA MET A 66 1.28 1.98 -0.06
C MET A 66 1.01 3.47 -0.38
N GLN A 67 1.08 3.88 -1.65
CA GLN A 67 0.73 5.26 -2.05
C GLN A 67 -0.78 5.50 -1.88
N VAL A 68 -1.59 4.50 -2.20
CA VAL A 68 -3.04 4.54 -1.98
C VAL A 68 -3.34 4.58 -0.48
N GLU A 69 -2.74 3.69 0.30
CA GLU A 69 -2.90 3.64 1.76
C GLU A 69 -2.52 4.96 2.43
N LYS A 70 -1.43 5.59 2.02
CA LYS A 70 -0.98 6.90 2.51
C LYS A 70 -2.06 7.99 2.37
N VAL A 71 -2.84 7.95 1.30
CA VAL A 71 -3.94 8.88 1.09
C VAL A 71 -5.14 8.49 1.95
N LEU A 72 -5.54 7.22 1.94
CA LEU A 72 -6.73 6.75 2.66
C LEU A 72 -6.63 6.99 4.18
N VAL A 73 -5.47 6.80 4.78
CA VAL A 73 -5.24 7.01 6.24
C VAL A 73 -5.43 8.46 6.67
N GLN A 74 -5.41 9.43 5.74
CA GLN A 74 -5.65 10.84 6.08
C GLN A 74 -7.13 11.15 6.37
N PHE A 75 -8.03 10.25 6.04
CA PHE A 75 -9.46 10.41 6.22
C PHE A 75 -9.98 9.57 7.40
N PRO A 76 -10.32 10.18 8.53
CA PRO A 76 -10.78 9.44 9.72
C PRO A 76 -12.12 8.73 9.53
N GLU A 77 -12.89 9.13 8.50
CA GLU A 77 -14.16 8.50 8.13
C GLU A 77 -13.99 7.14 7.47
N LEU A 78 -12.75 6.81 7.06
CA LEU A 78 -12.42 5.53 6.44
C LEU A 78 -11.89 4.52 7.45
N GLY A 79 -12.23 3.26 7.23
CA GLY A 79 -11.62 2.13 7.93
C GLY A 79 -10.22 1.80 7.38
N SER A 80 -9.53 0.91 8.07
CA SER A 80 -8.20 0.45 7.67
C SER A 80 -8.21 -0.61 6.57
N ASN A 81 -9.38 -1.14 6.23
CA ASN A 81 -9.52 -2.19 5.25
C ASN A 81 -9.89 -1.63 3.88
N TYR A 82 -9.08 -1.94 2.87
CA TYR A 82 -9.28 -1.54 1.48
C TYR A 82 -8.82 -2.61 0.51
N LEU A 83 -9.34 -2.58 -0.70
CA LEU A 83 -9.00 -3.47 -1.79
C LEU A 83 -8.85 -2.67 -3.09
N ILE A 84 -7.79 -2.93 -3.81
CA ILE A 84 -7.55 -2.37 -5.14
C ILE A 84 -7.85 -3.48 -6.14
N THR A 85 -8.81 -3.26 -7.01
CA THR A 85 -9.13 -4.18 -8.12
C THR A 85 -8.71 -3.56 -9.43
N LEU A 86 -7.96 -4.31 -10.23
CA LEU A 86 -7.54 -3.94 -11.57
C LEU A 86 -8.36 -4.75 -12.57
N GLU A 87 -9.00 -4.08 -13.50
CA GLU A 87 -9.80 -4.73 -14.54
C GLU A 87 -9.60 -4.03 -15.90
N THR A 88 -9.82 -4.76 -16.97
CA THR A 88 -9.82 -4.20 -18.32
C THR A 88 -11.27 -4.07 -18.82
N VAL A 89 -11.73 -2.85 -19.02
CA VAL A 89 -13.06 -2.54 -19.54
C VAL A 89 -12.92 -1.81 -20.88
N ASN A 90 -13.54 -2.31 -21.93
CA ASN A 90 -13.45 -1.74 -23.27
C ASN A 90 -12.01 -1.47 -23.74
N ASN A 91 -11.11 -2.42 -23.55
CA ASN A 91 -9.67 -2.33 -23.85
C ASN A 91 -8.93 -1.21 -23.10
N GLN A 92 -9.47 -0.72 -22.00
CA GLN A 92 -8.82 0.24 -21.12
C GLN A 92 -8.68 -0.33 -19.72
N ASP A 93 -7.49 -0.21 -19.15
CA ASP A 93 -7.25 -0.60 -17.78
C ASP A 93 -7.89 0.40 -16.82
N GLU A 94 -8.71 -0.11 -15.92
CA GLU A 94 -9.37 0.62 -14.87
C GLU A 94 -8.91 0.16 -13.49
N MET A 95 -8.83 1.11 -12.58
CA MET A 95 -8.50 0.87 -11.18
C MET A 95 -9.71 1.21 -10.33
N ILE A 96 -10.16 0.22 -9.56
CA ILE A 96 -11.23 0.39 -8.59
C ILE A 96 -10.59 0.30 -7.20
N VAL A 97 -10.85 1.29 -6.37
CA VAL A 97 -10.45 1.30 -4.96
C VAL A 97 -11.71 1.17 -4.11
N GLU A 98 -11.87 0.03 -3.47
CA GLU A 98 -12.93 -0.22 -2.51
C GLU A 98 -12.36 -0.01 -1.10
N VAL A 99 -13.03 0.80 -0.29
CA VAL A 99 -12.59 1.10 1.08
C VAL A 99 -13.78 1.05 2.02
N GLU A 100 -13.55 0.43 3.18
CA GLU A 100 -14.57 0.34 4.22
C GLU A 100 -14.71 1.67 4.95
N LEU A 101 -15.96 2.01 5.29
CA LEU A 101 -16.25 3.15 6.17
C LEU A 101 -15.92 2.79 7.62
N SER A 102 -15.46 3.77 8.39
CA SER A 102 -15.27 3.64 9.82
C SER A 102 -16.59 3.82 10.57
N ASP A 103 -16.59 3.51 11.87
CA ASP A 103 -17.74 3.76 12.75
C ASP A 103 -17.99 5.26 12.96
N LEU A 104 -17.03 6.12 12.59
CA LEU A 104 -17.13 7.57 12.64
C LEU A 104 -17.75 8.17 11.37
N SER A 105 -18.08 7.33 10.38
CA SER A 105 -18.66 7.80 9.14
C SER A 105 -20.10 8.27 9.35
N THR A 106 -20.50 9.28 8.59
CA THR A 106 -21.87 9.79 8.57
C THR A 106 -22.73 8.98 7.59
N ASP A 107 -24.03 8.82 7.92
CA ASP A 107 -25.00 8.25 6.98
C ASP A 107 -25.53 9.29 5.97
N ASN A 108 -25.02 10.52 6.04
CA ASN A 108 -25.43 11.59 5.15
C ASN A 108 -24.81 11.42 3.76
N TYR A 109 -25.62 11.09 2.77
CA TYR A 109 -25.22 10.88 1.38
C TYR A 109 -24.44 12.06 0.77
N ILE A 110 -24.82 13.30 1.11
CA ILE A 110 -24.15 14.50 0.59
C ILE A 110 -22.73 14.62 1.14
N GLU A 111 -22.53 14.30 2.41
CA GLU A 111 -21.20 14.29 3.04
C GLU A 111 -20.33 13.17 2.48
N LEU A 112 -20.88 11.96 2.32
CA LEU A 112 -20.17 10.85 1.70
C LEU A 112 -19.72 11.15 0.27
N GLN A 113 -20.56 11.86 -0.50
CA GLN A 113 -20.16 12.32 -1.84
C GLN A 113 -19.02 13.34 -1.81
N LYS A 114 -19.03 14.27 -0.86
CA LYS A 114 -17.93 15.26 -0.71
C LYS A 114 -16.62 14.55 -0.34
N ILE A 115 -16.68 13.64 0.62
CA ILE A 115 -15.54 12.83 1.06
C ILE A 115 -15.00 12.00 -0.13
N SER A 116 -15.88 11.32 -0.86
CA SER A 116 -15.49 10.52 -2.04
C SER A 116 -14.78 11.35 -3.11
N LYS A 117 -15.28 12.55 -3.39
CA LYS A 117 -14.62 13.47 -4.34
C LYS A 117 -13.26 13.96 -3.84
N ALA A 118 -13.15 14.28 -2.54
CA ALA A 118 -11.89 14.70 -1.94
C ALA A 118 -10.84 13.59 -2.00
N ILE A 119 -11.20 12.36 -1.65
CA ILE A 119 -10.33 11.19 -1.72
C ILE A 119 -9.88 10.93 -3.16
N THR A 120 -10.81 10.92 -4.11
CA THR A 120 -10.49 10.70 -5.53
C THR A 120 -9.52 11.74 -6.07
N ARG A 121 -9.68 13.02 -5.66
CA ARG A 121 -8.76 14.10 -6.02
C ARG A 121 -7.37 13.86 -5.45
N GLN A 122 -7.26 13.56 -4.17
CA GLN A 122 -5.96 13.30 -3.52
C GLN A 122 -5.27 12.06 -4.07
N LEU A 123 -6.04 10.99 -4.35
CA LEU A 123 -5.50 9.82 -5.03
C LEU A 123 -4.94 10.18 -6.40
N LYS A 124 -5.68 10.95 -7.21
CA LYS A 124 -5.20 11.42 -8.52
C LYS A 124 -3.90 12.22 -8.39
N ASP A 125 -3.79 13.09 -7.39
CA ASP A 125 -2.60 13.92 -7.18
C ASP A 125 -1.38 13.06 -6.75
N GLU A 126 -1.59 11.99 -5.96
CA GLU A 126 -0.50 11.11 -5.48
C GLU A 126 -0.08 10.06 -6.53
N ILE A 127 -1.05 9.41 -7.22
CA ILE A 127 -0.78 8.29 -8.13
C ILE A 127 -0.90 8.64 -9.62
N LEU A 128 -1.26 9.88 -9.96
CA LEU A 128 -1.42 10.40 -11.33
C LEU A 128 -2.47 9.66 -12.18
N VAL A 129 -3.24 8.78 -11.59
CA VAL A 129 -4.35 8.05 -12.20
C VAL A 129 -5.62 8.33 -11.42
N THR A 130 -6.75 8.48 -12.10
CA THR A 130 -8.05 8.67 -11.44
C THR A 130 -8.70 7.30 -11.21
N PRO A 131 -8.74 6.79 -9.98
CA PRO A 131 -9.39 5.52 -9.67
C PRO A 131 -10.92 5.71 -9.59
N LYS A 132 -11.66 4.62 -9.77
CA LYS A 132 -13.07 4.53 -9.38
C LYS A 132 -13.13 4.20 -7.88
N LEU A 133 -13.55 5.13 -7.06
CA LEU A 133 -13.68 4.92 -5.61
C LEU A 133 -15.06 4.35 -5.28
N ARG A 134 -15.08 3.29 -4.47
CA ARG A 134 -16.29 2.71 -3.88
C ARG A 134 -16.18 2.69 -2.37
N LEU A 135 -17.08 3.39 -1.70
CA LEU A 135 -17.21 3.33 -0.24
C LEU A 135 -18.16 2.16 0.10
N VAL A 136 -17.67 1.23 0.90
CA VAL A 136 -18.43 0.04 1.30
C VAL A 136 -18.63 0.00 2.81
N LYS A 137 -19.63 -0.74 3.27
CA LYS A 137 -19.90 -0.88 4.70
C LYS A 137 -18.76 -1.66 5.37
N LYS A 138 -18.52 -1.36 6.64
CA LYS A 138 -17.56 -2.09 7.48
C LYS A 138 -17.84 -3.60 7.46
N GLY A 139 -16.79 -4.40 7.28
CA GLY A 139 -16.87 -5.87 7.19
C GLY A 139 -17.36 -6.40 5.83
N SER A 140 -17.48 -5.55 4.80
CA SER A 140 -17.88 -5.99 3.45
C SER A 140 -16.72 -6.55 2.63
N LEU A 141 -15.50 -6.15 2.94
CA LEU A 141 -14.32 -6.64 2.25
C LEU A 141 -13.79 -7.93 2.90
N PRO A 142 -13.21 -8.83 2.10
CA PRO A 142 -12.65 -10.06 2.63
C PRO A 142 -11.52 -9.75 3.62
N GLN A 143 -11.61 -10.29 4.83
CA GLN A 143 -10.55 -10.24 5.81
C GLN A 143 -9.54 -11.34 5.52
N SER A 144 -8.29 -10.98 5.29
CA SER A 144 -7.22 -11.95 5.08
C SER A 144 -6.68 -12.43 6.43
N GLU A 145 -6.80 -13.71 6.72
CA GLU A 145 -6.06 -14.34 7.81
C GLU A 145 -4.57 -14.40 7.43
N GLY A 146 -3.76 -13.45 7.90
CA GLY A 146 -2.34 -13.36 7.61
C GLY A 146 -1.94 -12.11 6.81
N LYS A 147 -1.25 -12.27 5.69
CA LYS A 147 -0.86 -11.14 4.84
C LYS A 147 -2.08 -10.57 4.11
N ALA A 148 -2.39 -9.30 4.33
CA ALA A 148 -3.46 -8.62 3.62
C ALA A 148 -3.17 -8.58 2.12
N VAL A 149 -4.01 -9.23 1.31
CA VAL A 149 -3.98 -9.10 -0.15
C VAL A 149 -4.69 -7.79 -0.50
N ARG A 150 -3.91 -6.76 -0.80
CA ARG A 150 -4.41 -5.41 -1.09
C ARG A 150 -4.73 -5.17 -2.56
N VAL A 151 -4.24 -6.03 -3.44
CA VAL A 151 -4.41 -5.90 -4.90
C VAL A 151 -4.97 -7.18 -5.48
N LYS A 152 -6.04 -7.07 -6.24
CA LYS A 152 -6.62 -8.13 -7.05
C LYS A 152 -6.55 -7.74 -8.51
N ASP A 153 -5.66 -8.38 -9.26
CA ASP A 153 -5.53 -8.15 -10.70
C ASP A 153 -6.43 -9.13 -11.45
N LEU A 154 -7.45 -8.59 -12.12
CA LEU A 154 -8.41 -9.33 -12.94
C LEU A 154 -8.20 -9.06 -14.44
N ARG A 155 -7.12 -8.36 -14.80
CA ARG A 155 -6.80 -8.12 -16.19
C ARG A 155 -6.35 -9.43 -16.83
N ASP A 156 -6.84 -9.70 -18.02
CA ASP A 156 -6.35 -10.80 -18.83
C ASP A 156 -4.87 -10.58 -19.12
N ASN A 157 -4.02 -11.35 -18.45
CA ASN A 157 -2.59 -11.42 -18.79
C ASN A 157 -2.48 -12.06 -20.18
N LYS A 158 -2.34 -11.21 -21.21
CA LYS A 158 -1.89 -11.65 -22.52
C LYS A 158 -0.39 -11.75 -22.55
#